data_f77b6e92170e8807bd29d763878e43da
#
_entry.id   f77b6e92170e8807bd29d763878e43da
#
_cell.length_a   1.000
_cell.length_b   1.000
_cell.length_c   1.000
_cell.angle_alpha   90.00
_cell.angle_beta   90.00
_cell.angle_gamma   90.00
#
_symmetry.space_group_name_H-M   'P 1'
#
loop_
_entity.id
_entity.type
_entity.pdbx_description
1 polymer ?
#
loop_
_entity_poly.entity_id
_entity_poly.type
_entity_poly.pdbx_seq_one_letter_code
_entity_poly.pdbx_strand_id
1 'polypeptide(L)'
;MPSFNVKRYGARGDGRTDATEPFLTAWSLACESRARAMVYIPRGTYLVRNLVFWGPCKNIITFKIDGKLVAPANYWSIGSSGYWILFAKVNRISVYGGILDARGSGYWSCRKKGGHCPQGARSISFSWCNNVLLSGLTSLYSQTIHVTIHHSSNVRIQNIRIRAPSGSPNTDGIIVQASSGVTISGGVIGTGDDCIALNQGSKNIWIERLNCGPGHGISIGSLGEYANEEGVQNVTVTSSTFTRTQNGVRIKTWARPSNGFVKNVYFRNLVMRNVQNPVIIDQDYCPNGKGCPNQSSGVKISGVTYSNIKGTSITPIAMRLECSGSHHCTGITLKNINLKYMRRSSASYCKNAHGRASGVMIPRNLALESSEVKCGELFGVNGNKEK
;
A
#
# COMPACT_ATOMS: atom_id res chain seq x y z
N MET A 1 17.72 -13.91 -27.20
CA MET A 1 17.86 -13.25 -25.91
C MET A 1 18.76 -14.11 -25.03
N PRO A 2 19.96 -13.66 -24.68
CA PRO A 2 20.85 -14.39 -23.79
C PRO A 2 20.20 -14.60 -22.42
N SER A 3 20.40 -15.81 -21.85
CA SER A 3 19.83 -16.22 -20.57
C SER A 3 20.94 -16.55 -19.58
N PHE A 4 20.97 -15.82 -18.49
CA PHE A 4 21.92 -15.95 -17.39
C PHE A 4 21.24 -16.73 -16.26
N ASN A 5 21.38 -18.06 -16.31
CA ASN A 5 20.79 -18.96 -15.34
C ASN A 5 21.67 -18.99 -14.08
N VAL A 6 21.11 -18.63 -12.93
CA VAL A 6 21.85 -18.54 -11.65
C VAL A 6 22.57 -19.84 -11.27
N LYS A 7 22.06 -21.02 -11.67
CA LYS A 7 22.72 -22.30 -11.43
C LYS A 7 24.08 -22.43 -12.15
N ARG A 8 24.24 -21.77 -13.30
CA ARG A 8 25.53 -21.78 -14.02
C ARG A 8 26.63 -21.02 -13.29
N TYR A 9 26.22 -20.17 -12.32
CA TYR A 9 27.12 -19.36 -11.49
C TYR A 9 27.24 -19.92 -10.07
N GLY A 10 26.77 -21.17 -9.83
CA GLY A 10 26.91 -21.86 -8.56
C GLY A 10 25.72 -21.83 -7.63
N ALA A 11 24.57 -21.22 -8.02
CA ALA A 11 23.40 -21.25 -7.17
C ALA A 11 22.87 -22.70 -6.99
N ARG A 12 22.74 -23.12 -5.74
CA ARG A 12 22.11 -24.39 -5.37
C ARG A 12 20.67 -24.12 -4.96
N GLY A 13 19.73 -24.85 -5.55
CA GLY A 13 18.31 -24.72 -5.23
C GLY A 13 17.88 -25.59 -4.04
N ASP A 14 18.72 -25.71 -3.01
CA ASP A 14 18.56 -26.59 -1.84
C ASP A 14 17.98 -25.89 -0.59
N GLY A 15 17.81 -24.58 -0.63
CA GLY A 15 17.29 -23.78 0.45
C GLY A 15 18.24 -23.57 1.63
N ARG A 16 19.49 -23.97 1.51
CA ARG A 16 20.51 -23.96 2.58
C ARG A 16 21.80 -23.25 2.17
N THR A 17 22.30 -23.53 0.98
CA THR A 17 23.52 -22.91 0.43
C THR A 17 23.19 -21.47 0.02
N ASP A 18 24.02 -20.53 0.47
CA ASP A 18 23.86 -19.11 0.11
C ASP A 18 24.11 -18.93 -1.39
N ALA A 19 23.10 -18.44 -2.08
CA ALA A 19 23.11 -18.20 -3.52
C ALA A 19 23.25 -16.70 -3.87
N THR A 20 23.56 -15.84 -2.91
CA THR A 20 23.61 -14.36 -3.10
C THR A 20 24.57 -13.99 -4.23
N GLU A 21 25.84 -14.44 -4.18
CA GLU A 21 26.83 -14.11 -5.21
C GLU A 21 26.49 -14.65 -6.60
N PRO A 22 25.99 -15.89 -6.77
CA PRO A 22 25.46 -16.38 -8.04
C PRO A 22 24.38 -15.49 -8.66
N PHE A 23 23.47 -14.92 -7.86
CA PHE A 23 22.43 -14.00 -8.33
C PHE A 23 23.03 -12.66 -8.76
N LEU A 24 23.97 -12.11 -8.00
CA LEU A 24 24.65 -10.85 -8.34
C LEU A 24 25.49 -11.00 -9.59
N THR A 25 26.18 -12.12 -9.76
CA THR A 25 26.96 -12.43 -10.98
C THR A 25 26.07 -12.53 -12.21
N ALA A 26 24.93 -13.27 -12.11
CA ALA A 26 24.00 -13.38 -13.22
C ALA A 26 23.41 -12.02 -13.60
N TRP A 27 23.11 -11.17 -12.60
CA TRP A 27 22.63 -9.81 -12.82
C TRP A 27 23.67 -8.94 -13.53
N SER A 28 24.90 -8.91 -13.02
CA SER A 28 25.98 -8.10 -13.60
C SER A 28 26.17 -8.40 -15.08
N LEU A 29 26.27 -9.69 -15.44
CA LEU A 29 26.42 -10.13 -16.83
C LEU A 29 25.21 -9.78 -17.70
N ALA A 30 23.99 -9.92 -17.17
CA ALA A 30 22.77 -9.55 -17.87
C ALA A 30 22.69 -8.03 -18.08
N CYS A 31 23.06 -7.24 -17.08
CA CYS A 31 23.02 -5.78 -17.12
C CYS A 31 24.04 -5.18 -18.13
N GLU A 32 25.17 -5.85 -18.30
CA GLU A 32 26.22 -5.53 -19.28
C GLU A 32 25.89 -6.01 -20.72
N SER A 33 24.88 -6.82 -20.90
CA SER A 33 24.51 -7.36 -22.23
C SER A 33 24.07 -6.27 -23.18
N ARG A 34 24.64 -6.25 -24.39
CA ARG A 34 24.23 -5.36 -25.47
C ARG A 34 22.88 -5.73 -26.10
N ALA A 35 22.41 -6.94 -25.89
CA ALA A 35 21.08 -7.41 -26.30
C ALA A 35 20.15 -7.52 -25.10
N ARG A 36 18.82 -7.57 -25.35
CA ARG A 36 17.85 -7.91 -24.31
C ARG A 36 18.29 -9.18 -23.61
N ALA A 37 18.32 -9.19 -22.27
CA ALA A 37 18.84 -10.29 -21.48
C ALA A 37 17.83 -10.81 -20.47
N MET A 38 18.01 -12.06 -20.04
CA MET A 38 17.19 -12.68 -19.02
C MET A 38 18.06 -13.22 -17.88
N VAL A 39 17.79 -12.80 -16.65
CA VAL A 39 18.22 -13.50 -15.46
C VAL A 39 17.19 -14.57 -15.15
N TYR A 40 17.61 -15.83 -15.16
CA TYR A 40 16.69 -16.94 -14.98
C TYR A 40 16.99 -17.72 -13.70
N ILE A 41 15.95 -17.79 -12.86
CA ILE A 41 15.95 -18.53 -11.59
C ILE A 41 15.07 -19.77 -11.77
N PRO A 42 15.63 -20.96 -12.07
CA PRO A 42 14.84 -22.17 -12.30
C PRO A 42 14.21 -22.69 -11.02
N ARG A 43 13.38 -23.71 -11.13
CA ARG A 43 12.74 -24.36 -9.98
C ARG A 43 13.78 -24.79 -8.95
N GLY A 44 13.47 -24.58 -7.68
CA GLY A 44 14.31 -24.82 -6.51
C GLY A 44 14.02 -23.81 -5.41
N THR A 45 14.64 -23.99 -4.26
CA THR A 45 14.59 -23.03 -3.14
C THR A 45 15.97 -22.44 -2.95
N TYR A 46 16.10 -21.13 -3.08
CA TYR A 46 17.38 -20.43 -3.04
C TYR A 46 17.46 -19.57 -1.79
N LEU A 47 18.41 -19.86 -0.93
CA LEU A 47 18.73 -19.00 0.21
C LEU A 47 19.54 -17.81 -0.33
N VAL A 48 19.04 -16.60 -0.11
CA VAL A 48 19.72 -15.36 -0.52
C VAL A 48 19.64 -14.33 0.60
N ARG A 49 20.76 -13.62 0.79
CA ARG A 49 20.85 -12.46 1.67
C ARG A 49 20.36 -11.21 0.93
N ASN A 50 20.83 -10.04 1.34
CA ASN A 50 20.47 -8.80 0.65
C ASN A 50 21.00 -8.82 -0.80
N LEU A 51 20.09 -8.56 -1.73
CA LEU A 51 20.40 -8.44 -3.15
C LEU A 51 20.16 -7.00 -3.59
N VAL A 52 21.18 -6.38 -4.17
CA VAL A 52 21.07 -5.06 -4.80
C VAL A 52 21.41 -5.19 -6.28
N PHE A 53 20.42 -4.98 -7.10
CA PHE A 53 20.51 -4.98 -8.55
C PHE A 53 20.59 -3.54 -9.06
N TRP A 54 21.82 -3.07 -9.25
CA TRP A 54 22.09 -1.71 -9.72
C TRP A 54 21.96 -1.58 -11.22
N GLY A 55 21.37 -0.46 -11.67
CA GLY A 55 21.49 0.06 -13.03
C GLY A 55 22.49 1.24 -13.11
N PRO A 56 22.57 1.89 -14.27
CA PRO A 56 21.81 1.60 -15.48
C PRO A 56 22.30 0.35 -16.21
N CYS A 57 21.38 -0.45 -16.74
CA CYS A 57 21.74 -1.57 -17.61
C CYS A 57 21.77 -1.16 -19.08
N LYS A 58 22.64 -1.80 -19.86
CA LYS A 58 22.78 -1.51 -21.30
C LYS A 58 21.54 -1.79 -22.12
N ASN A 59 20.68 -2.73 -21.67
CA ASN A 59 19.48 -3.10 -22.39
C ASN A 59 18.32 -3.51 -21.42
N ILE A 60 17.19 -3.94 -21.99
CA ILE A 60 16.03 -4.43 -21.26
C ILE A 60 16.38 -5.73 -20.56
N ILE A 61 16.04 -5.84 -19.29
CA ILE A 61 16.24 -7.04 -18.48
C ILE A 61 14.91 -7.72 -18.17
N THR A 62 14.84 -9.02 -18.38
CA THR A 62 13.79 -9.88 -17.86
C THR A 62 14.36 -10.69 -16.69
N PHE A 63 13.71 -10.58 -15.53
CA PHE A 63 14.04 -11.33 -14.34
C PHE A 63 12.96 -12.40 -14.13
N LYS A 64 13.23 -13.64 -14.55
CA LYS A 64 12.26 -14.74 -14.53
C LYS A 64 12.52 -15.70 -13.38
N ILE A 65 11.54 -15.83 -12.49
CA ILE A 65 11.63 -16.66 -11.29
C ILE A 65 10.61 -17.80 -11.41
N ASP A 66 11.09 -19.03 -11.60
CA ASP A 66 10.27 -20.24 -11.51
C ASP A 66 10.43 -20.93 -10.13
N GLY A 67 11.39 -20.48 -9.34
CA GLY A 67 11.73 -21.00 -8.02
C GLY A 67 11.21 -20.16 -6.86
N LYS A 68 11.67 -20.52 -5.67
CA LYS A 68 11.40 -19.82 -4.41
C LYS A 68 12.70 -19.21 -3.86
N LEU A 69 12.69 -17.94 -3.52
CA LEU A 69 13.75 -17.26 -2.77
C LEU A 69 13.34 -17.24 -1.29
N VAL A 70 14.28 -17.59 -0.43
CA VAL A 70 14.08 -17.57 1.02
C VAL A 70 15.15 -16.73 1.69
N ALA A 71 14.75 -15.91 2.65
CA ALA A 71 15.67 -15.16 3.49
C ALA A 71 16.33 -16.06 4.54
N PRO A 72 17.51 -15.69 5.08
CA PRO A 72 18.09 -16.36 6.23
C PRO A 72 17.13 -16.43 7.41
N ALA A 73 17.24 -17.48 8.24
CA ALA A 73 16.40 -17.63 9.43
C ALA A 73 16.69 -16.55 10.48
N ASN A 74 17.93 -16.09 10.57
CA ASN A 74 18.30 -14.95 11.40
C ASN A 74 17.80 -13.65 10.72
N TYR A 75 16.78 -13.03 11.31
CA TYR A 75 16.17 -11.82 10.77
C TYR A 75 17.11 -10.59 10.74
N TRP A 76 18.20 -10.59 11.53
CA TRP A 76 19.21 -9.55 11.47
C TRP A 76 19.97 -9.56 10.14
N SER A 77 20.12 -10.73 9.53
CA SER A 77 20.91 -10.90 8.29
C SER A 77 20.43 -10.01 7.13
N ILE A 78 19.14 -9.69 7.07
CA ILE A 78 18.56 -8.80 6.07
C ILE A 78 17.94 -7.55 6.69
N GLY A 79 17.59 -7.58 7.97
CA GLY A 79 16.82 -6.53 8.63
C GLY A 79 17.59 -5.23 8.87
N SER A 80 18.92 -5.29 8.97
CA SER A 80 19.75 -4.11 9.27
C SER A 80 19.83 -3.13 8.10
N SER A 81 19.71 -3.60 6.86
CA SER A 81 19.78 -2.77 5.65
C SER A 81 18.46 -2.12 5.25
N GLY A 82 17.33 -2.53 5.85
CA GLY A 82 16.01 -2.04 5.51
C GLY A 82 15.43 -2.57 4.19
N TYR A 83 16.14 -3.41 3.46
CA TYR A 83 15.67 -4.08 2.24
C TYR A 83 16.22 -5.52 2.15
N TRP A 84 15.50 -6.40 1.46
CA TRP A 84 15.97 -7.72 1.09
C TRP A 84 16.39 -7.78 -0.38
N ILE A 85 15.46 -7.44 -1.29
CA ILE A 85 15.74 -7.37 -2.74
C ILE A 85 15.49 -5.95 -3.21
N LEU A 86 16.50 -5.30 -3.76
CA LEU A 86 16.44 -3.93 -4.24
C LEU A 86 16.87 -3.85 -5.71
N PHE A 87 16.01 -3.34 -6.57
CA PHE A 87 16.34 -2.84 -7.89
C PHE A 87 16.53 -1.32 -7.80
N ALA A 88 17.71 -0.83 -8.13
CA ALA A 88 18.06 0.58 -7.99
C ALA A 88 18.55 1.17 -9.32
N LYS A 89 17.96 2.29 -9.75
CA LYS A 89 18.31 3.00 -10.98
C LYS A 89 18.23 2.13 -12.24
N VAL A 90 17.31 1.17 -12.28
CA VAL A 90 17.12 0.26 -13.42
C VAL A 90 16.03 0.81 -14.33
N ASN A 91 16.30 0.89 -15.61
CA ASN A 91 15.33 1.25 -16.62
C ASN A 91 14.94 0.04 -17.45
N ARG A 92 13.64 -0.16 -17.69
CA ARG A 92 13.07 -1.25 -18.50
C ARG A 92 13.37 -2.64 -17.94
N ILE A 93 12.82 -2.91 -16.76
CA ILE A 93 12.89 -4.24 -16.14
C ILE A 93 11.51 -4.90 -16.07
N SER A 94 11.48 -6.21 -16.33
CA SER A 94 10.30 -7.05 -16.12
C SER A 94 10.63 -8.19 -15.17
N VAL A 95 9.91 -8.30 -14.06
CA VAL A 95 10.03 -9.38 -13.08
C VAL A 95 8.81 -10.28 -13.20
N TYR A 96 8.99 -11.54 -13.47
CA TYR A 96 7.91 -12.51 -13.66
C TYR A 96 7.98 -13.67 -12.67
N GLY A 97 6.84 -13.98 -12.07
CA GLY A 97 6.61 -15.16 -11.24
C GLY A 97 7.36 -15.14 -9.91
N GLY A 98 7.60 -16.34 -9.38
CA GLY A 98 8.39 -16.58 -8.18
C GLY A 98 7.63 -16.47 -6.85
N ILE A 99 8.28 -17.03 -5.84
CA ILE A 99 7.86 -16.91 -4.45
C ILE A 99 9.00 -16.28 -3.66
N LEU A 100 8.73 -15.21 -2.97
CA LEU A 100 9.61 -14.59 -1.99
C LEU A 100 9.11 -14.92 -0.59
N ASP A 101 9.92 -15.53 0.25
CA ASP A 101 9.61 -15.82 1.64
C ASP A 101 10.66 -15.18 2.55
N ALA A 102 10.33 -14.02 3.10
CA ALA A 102 11.26 -13.23 3.89
C ALA A 102 11.34 -13.65 5.36
N ARG A 103 10.60 -14.72 5.77
CA ARG A 103 10.67 -15.33 7.11
C ARG A 103 10.55 -14.32 8.26
N GLY A 104 9.60 -13.37 8.14
CA GLY A 104 9.47 -12.22 9.05
C GLY A 104 9.05 -12.53 10.49
N SER A 105 8.66 -13.76 10.82
CA SER A 105 8.10 -14.12 12.13
C SER A 105 9.02 -13.78 13.31
N GLY A 106 10.33 -14.04 13.17
CA GLY A 106 11.31 -13.70 14.21
C GLY A 106 11.42 -12.19 14.44
N TYR A 107 11.40 -11.41 13.36
CA TYR A 107 11.37 -9.95 13.42
C TYR A 107 10.11 -9.42 14.12
N TRP A 108 8.92 -9.94 13.75
CA TRP A 108 7.67 -9.52 14.40
C TRP A 108 7.62 -9.86 15.88
N SER A 109 8.18 -11.01 16.26
CA SER A 109 8.31 -11.40 17.66
C SER A 109 9.20 -10.43 18.44
N CYS A 110 10.31 -10.00 17.85
CA CYS A 110 11.18 -8.96 18.41
C CYS A 110 10.41 -7.66 18.61
N ARG A 111 9.72 -7.17 17.57
CA ARG A 111 8.94 -5.90 17.62
C ARG A 111 7.85 -5.92 18.69
N LYS A 112 7.14 -7.04 18.80
CA LYS A 112 6.06 -7.19 19.81
C LYS A 112 6.57 -7.19 21.24
N LYS A 113 7.81 -7.68 21.48
CA LYS A 113 8.44 -7.69 22.79
C LYS A 113 9.04 -6.33 23.18
N GLY A 114 9.07 -5.34 22.28
CA GLY A 114 9.68 -4.03 22.51
C GLY A 114 11.19 -4.07 22.67
N GLY A 115 11.87 -5.14 22.18
CA GLY A 115 13.30 -5.31 22.28
C GLY A 115 14.08 -4.46 21.26
N HIS A 116 15.41 -4.52 21.35
CA HIS A 116 16.28 -3.95 20.33
C HIS A 116 16.17 -4.80 19.06
N CYS A 117 15.54 -4.25 18.04
CA CYS A 117 15.30 -4.90 16.76
C CYS A 117 15.95 -4.11 15.63
N PRO A 118 16.37 -4.76 14.53
CA PRO A 118 16.84 -4.04 13.35
C PRO A 118 15.70 -3.22 12.73
N GLN A 119 16.02 -2.38 11.74
CA GLN A 119 15.03 -1.59 11.00
C GLN A 119 13.92 -2.44 10.37
N GLY A 120 14.25 -3.66 9.96
CA GLY A 120 13.37 -4.56 9.24
C GLY A 120 13.45 -4.38 7.73
N ALA A 121 13.49 -5.50 7.01
CA ALA A 121 13.65 -5.50 5.56
C ALA A 121 12.29 -5.45 4.84
N ARG A 122 12.23 -4.63 3.79
CA ARG A 122 11.22 -4.69 2.72
C ARG A 122 11.55 -5.84 1.78
N SER A 123 10.56 -6.63 1.36
CA SER A 123 10.85 -7.84 0.57
C SER A 123 11.38 -7.55 -0.83
N ILE A 124 10.73 -6.67 -1.59
CA ILE A 124 11.21 -6.24 -2.90
C ILE A 124 10.95 -4.74 -3.09
N SER A 125 11.97 -4.04 -3.55
CA SER A 125 11.92 -2.59 -3.73
C SER A 125 12.42 -2.19 -5.11
N PHE A 126 11.73 -1.21 -5.73
CA PHE A 126 12.14 -0.54 -6.94
C PHE A 126 12.37 0.93 -6.61
N SER A 127 13.62 1.38 -6.67
CA SER A 127 14.00 2.75 -6.31
C SER A 127 14.70 3.43 -7.49
N TRP A 128 14.19 4.60 -7.89
CA TRP A 128 14.71 5.36 -9.03
C TRP A 128 14.65 4.53 -10.33
N CYS A 129 13.62 3.69 -10.47
CA CYS A 129 13.42 2.84 -11.63
C CYS A 129 12.39 3.45 -12.59
N ASN A 130 12.53 3.13 -13.87
CA ASN A 130 11.57 3.55 -14.89
C ASN A 130 11.20 2.39 -15.79
N ASN A 131 9.93 2.32 -16.23
CA ASN A 131 9.39 1.22 -17.05
C ASN A 131 9.56 -0.16 -16.38
N VAL A 132 8.91 -0.34 -15.25
CA VAL A 132 8.94 -1.56 -14.43
C VAL A 132 7.67 -2.38 -14.66
N LEU A 133 7.83 -3.67 -14.88
CA LEU A 133 6.75 -4.64 -14.82
C LEU A 133 7.04 -5.69 -13.74
N LEU A 134 6.12 -5.84 -12.79
CA LEU A 134 6.12 -6.91 -11.79
C LEU A 134 4.85 -7.73 -11.98
N SER A 135 4.96 -8.99 -12.36
CA SER A 135 3.81 -9.82 -12.72
C SER A 135 3.87 -11.22 -12.11
N GLY A 136 2.78 -11.64 -11.46
CA GLY A 136 2.62 -13.01 -10.97
C GLY A 136 3.46 -13.36 -9.74
N LEU A 137 4.08 -12.39 -9.05
CA LEU A 137 4.88 -12.61 -7.87
C LEU A 137 4.01 -12.99 -6.66
N THR A 138 4.49 -13.96 -5.87
CA THR A 138 3.98 -14.26 -4.54
C THR A 138 4.98 -13.79 -3.48
N SER A 139 4.58 -12.88 -2.60
CA SER A 139 5.41 -12.38 -1.50
C SER A 139 4.83 -12.81 -0.16
N LEU A 140 5.62 -13.55 0.62
CA LEU A 140 5.23 -14.15 1.89
C LEU A 140 6.06 -13.60 3.04
N TYR A 141 5.39 -13.31 4.14
CA TYR A 141 6.01 -13.07 5.45
C TYR A 141 7.15 -12.05 5.42
N SER A 142 6.91 -10.90 4.78
CA SER A 142 7.87 -9.78 4.80
C SER A 142 8.14 -9.34 6.24
N GLN A 143 9.37 -8.93 6.53
CA GLN A 143 9.65 -8.35 7.85
C GLN A 143 8.86 -7.07 8.07
N THR A 144 8.82 -6.21 7.05
CA THR A 144 8.00 -4.99 7.00
C THR A 144 7.20 -4.98 5.69
N ILE A 145 7.34 -4.00 4.84
CA ILE A 145 6.61 -3.82 3.58
C ILE A 145 6.97 -4.92 2.57
N HIS A 146 5.97 -5.44 1.86
CA HIS A 146 6.20 -6.47 0.85
C HIS A 146 6.75 -5.92 -0.46
N VAL A 147 6.16 -4.87 -1.01
CA VAL A 147 6.60 -4.23 -2.26
C VAL A 147 6.69 -2.72 -2.06
N THR A 148 7.81 -2.13 -2.45
CA THR A 148 8.00 -0.68 -2.39
C THR A 148 8.33 -0.12 -3.78
N ILE A 149 7.60 0.91 -4.19
CA ILE A 149 7.86 1.72 -5.38
C ILE A 149 8.24 3.11 -4.91
N HIS A 150 9.49 3.51 -5.12
CA HIS A 150 10.03 4.74 -4.58
C HIS A 150 10.79 5.53 -5.66
N HIS A 151 10.50 6.82 -5.84
CA HIS A 151 11.06 7.66 -6.89
C HIS A 151 11.08 6.99 -8.27
N SER A 152 10.01 6.29 -8.64
CA SER A 152 9.95 5.48 -9.84
C SER A 152 8.80 5.93 -10.74
N SER A 153 8.88 5.60 -12.03
CA SER A 153 7.85 5.98 -13.00
C SER A 153 7.50 4.85 -13.97
N ASN A 154 6.28 4.91 -14.53
CA ASN A 154 5.77 3.89 -15.46
C ASN A 154 5.89 2.47 -14.91
N VAL A 155 5.29 2.23 -13.75
CA VAL A 155 5.34 0.95 -13.04
C VAL A 155 4.02 0.21 -13.21
N ARG A 156 4.09 -1.05 -13.60
CA ARG A 156 2.92 -1.95 -13.66
C ARG A 156 3.13 -3.14 -12.72
N ILE A 157 2.18 -3.34 -11.82
CA ILE A 157 2.12 -4.50 -10.93
C ILE A 157 0.86 -5.28 -11.26
N GLN A 158 1.01 -6.57 -11.59
CA GLN A 158 -0.10 -7.39 -12.07
C GLN A 158 -0.16 -8.75 -11.38
N ASN A 159 -1.37 -9.19 -11.02
CA ASN A 159 -1.63 -10.55 -10.51
C ASN A 159 -0.73 -10.95 -9.33
N ILE A 160 -0.54 -10.01 -8.40
CA ILE A 160 0.33 -10.24 -7.24
C ILE A 160 -0.41 -10.98 -6.11
N ARG A 161 0.31 -11.82 -5.38
CA ARG A 161 -0.16 -12.44 -4.14
C ARG A 161 0.72 -12.03 -2.99
N ILE A 162 0.13 -11.39 -1.99
CA ILE A 162 0.86 -10.93 -0.80
C ILE A 162 0.19 -11.50 0.44
N ARG A 163 0.99 -12.11 1.32
CA ARG A 163 0.48 -12.70 2.54
C ARG A 163 1.41 -12.50 3.73
N ALA A 164 0.82 -11.99 4.81
CA ALA A 164 1.36 -12.01 6.16
C ALA A 164 0.21 -12.19 7.16
N PRO A 165 0.45 -12.62 8.41
CA PRO A 165 -0.58 -12.69 9.43
C PRO A 165 -1.21 -11.33 9.71
N SER A 166 -2.50 -11.28 10.03
CA SER A 166 -3.22 -10.03 10.34
C SER A 166 -2.67 -9.26 11.56
N GLY A 167 -1.92 -9.92 12.42
CA GLY A 167 -1.26 -9.28 13.56
C GLY A 167 0.23 -9.00 13.35
N SER A 168 0.76 -9.07 12.13
CA SER A 168 2.15 -8.71 11.83
C SER A 168 2.27 -7.19 11.69
N PRO A 169 3.21 -6.53 12.42
CA PRO A 169 3.29 -5.07 12.41
C PRO A 169 3.92 -4.53 11.12
N ASN A 170 3.35 -3.48 10.59
CA ASN A 170 3.86 -2.72 9.42
C ASN A 170 4.15 -3.58 8.19
N THR A 171 3.35 -4.62 7.97
CA THR A 171 3.49 -5.49 6.81
C THR A 171 2.60 -5.02 5.67
N ASP A 172 2.77 -3.76 5.28
CA ASP A 172 2.05 -3.21 4.13
C ASP A 172 2.27 -4.05 2.88
N GLY A 173 1.22 -4.23 2.09
CA GLY A 173 1.32 -4.98 0.85
C GLY A 173 2.17 -4.24 -0.18
N ILE A 174 1.74 -3.05 -0.57
CA ILE A 174 2.44 -2.22 -1.57
C ILE A 174 2.49 -0.78 -1.08
N ILE A 175 3.68 -0.19 -1.01
CA ILE A 175 3.84 1.25 -0.80
C ILE A 175 4.29 1.90 -2.10
N VAL A 176 3.62 2.99 -2.47
CA VAL A 176 4.00 3.89 -3.55
C VAL A 176 4.34 5.24 -2.94
N GLN A 177 5.55 5.74 -3.20
CA GLN A 177 6.03 7.02 -2.69
C GLN A 177 6.85 7.75 -3.74
N ALA A 178 6.67 9.06 -3.88
CA ALA A 178 7.39 9.93 -4.81
C ALA A 178 7.44 9.35 -6.24
N SER A 179 6.35 8.73 -6.70
CA SER A 179 6.32 7.94 -7.93
C SER A 179 5.12 8.30 -8.79
N SER A 180 5.23 8.11 -10.10
CA SER A 180 4.18 8.49 -11.03
C SER A 180 3.90 7.44 -12.12
N GLY A 181 2.65 7.40 -12.61
CA GLY A 181 2.26 6.46 -13.65
C GLY A 181 2.31 5.01 -13.15
N VAL A 182 1.75 4.75 -11.97
CA VAL A 182 1.74 3.42 -11.35
C VAL A 182 0.38 2.76 -11.56
N THR A 183 0.38 1.59 -12.17
CA THR A 183 -0.82 0.76 -12.32
C THR A 183 -0.68 -0.52 -11.52
N ILE A 184 -1.64 -0.80 -10.65
CA ILE A 184 -1.71 -2.04 -9.86
C ILE A 184 -3.02 -2.74 -10.23
N SER A 185 -2.94 -3.92 -10.84
CA SER A 185 -4.12 -4.60 -11.37
C SER A 185 -4.13 -6.10 -11.07
N GLY A 186 -5.24 -6.55 -10.50
CA GLY A 186 -5.44 -7.94 -10.13
C GLY A 186 -4.52 -8.39 -8.99
N GLY A 187 -5.05 -9.20 -8.10
CA GLY A 187 -4.27 -9.79 -7.03
C GLY A 187 -5.03 -9.93 -5.72
N VAL A 188 -4.37 -10.58 -4.79
CA VAL A 188 -4.86 -10.82 -3.43
C VAL A 188 -3.80 -10.34 -2.43
N ILE A 189 -4.19 -9.42 -1.57
CA ILE A 189 -3.32 -8.85 -0.55
C ILE A 189 -3.97 -9.03 0.81
N GLY A 190 -3.35 -9.81 1.69
CA GLY A 190 -3.77 -10.00 3.07
C GLY A 190 -2.57 -9.92 4.00
N THR A 191 -2.57 -8.90 4.88
CA THR A 191 -1.42 -8.54 5.71
C THR A 191 -1.86 -8.02 7.08
N GLY A 192 -0.93 -7.54 7.87
CA GLY A 192 -1.21 -6.92 9.17
C GLY A 192 -1.28 -5.39 9.13
N ASP A 193 -1.13 -4.77 7.93
CA ASP A 193 -1.22 -3.33 7.75
C ASP A 193 -1.96 -2.98 6.43
N ASP A 194 -1.71 -1.81 5.84
CA ASP A 194 -2.38 -1.38 4.61
C ASP A 194 -2.14 -2.37 3.44
N CYS A 195 -3.17 -2.73 2.70
CA CYS A 195 -3.00 -3.49 1.46
C CYS A 195 -2.18 -2.68 0.45
N ILE A 196 -2.50 -1.40 0.35
CA ILE A 196 -1.74 -0.43 -0.44
C ILE A 196 -1.72 0.89 0.33
N ALA A 197 -0.56 1.51 0.42
CA ALA A 197 -0.39 2.87 0.93
C ALA A 197 0.21 3.78 -0.16
N LEU A 198 -0.44 4.92 -0.42
CA LEU A 198 0.02 5.95 -1.34
C LEU A 198 0.55 7.12 -0.53
N ASN A 199 1.86 7.25 -0.46
CA ASN A 199 2.53 8.28 0.32
C ASN A 199 2.86 9.52 -0.52
N GLN A 200 3.41 10.54 0.12
CA GLN A 200 3.75 11.82 -0.50
C GLN A 200 4.43 11.69 -1.88
N GLY A 201 4.12 12.60 -2.79
CA GLY A 201 4.67 12.64 -4.14
C GLY A 201 4.08 11.60 -5.12
N SER A 202 3.10 10.80 -4.69
CA SER A 202 2.45 9.82 -5.56
C SER A 202 1.43 10.49 -6.48
N LYS A 203 1.54 10.25 -7.78
CA LYS A 203 0.65 10.85 -8.78
C LYS A 203 0.36 9.94 -9.97
N ASN A 204 -0.83 10.08 -10.57
CA ASN A 204 -1.28 9.28 -11.70
C ASN A 204 -1.27 7.78 -11.36
N ILE A 205 -2.05 7.38 -10.36
CA ILE A 205 -2.12 6.04 -9.82
C ILE A 205 -3.44 5.38 -10.20
N TRP A 206 -3.36 4.18 -10.74
CA TRP A 206 -4.52 3.36 -11.07
C TRP A 206 -4.47 2.02 -10.35
N ILE A 207 -5.48 1.73 -9.56
CA ILE A 207 -5.61 0.50 -8.77
C ILE A 207 -6.93 -0.17 -9.11
N GLU A 208 -6.89 -1.43 -9.53
CA GLU A 208 -8.10 -2.14 -9.92
C GLU A 208 -8.07 -3.65 -9.68
N ARG A 209 -9.25 -4.24 -9.54
CA ARG A 209 -9.47 -5.70 -9.45
C ARG A 209 -8.63 -6.37 -8.35
N LEU A 210 -8.57 -5.74 -7.17
CA LEU A 210 -7.90 -6.29 -6.01
C LEU A 210 -8.88 -6.93 -5.04
N ASN A 211 -8.43 -8.01 -4.41
CA ASN A 211 -9.03 -8.55 -3.19
C ASN A 211 -8.10 -8.20 -2.01
N CYS A 212 -8.54 -7.25 -1.20
CA CYS A 212 -7.82 -6.76 -0.03
C CYS A 212 -8.42 -7.35 1.24
N GLY A 213 -7.60 -7.95 2.07
CA GLY A 213 -7.97 -8.45 3.39
C GLY A 213 -7.45 -9.85 3.71
N PRO A 214 -7.17 -10.09 5.02
CA PRO A 214 -7.20 -9.12 6.13
C PRO A 214 -6.16 -8.01 5.96
N GLY A 215 -6.28 -6.91 6.74
CA GLY A 215 -5.36 -5.78 6.74
C GLY A 215 -6.07 -4.45 7.03
N HIS A 216 -5.41 -3.33 6.71
CA HIS A 216 -5.96 -2.01 6.99
C HIS A 216 -6.63 -1.32 5.78
N GLY A 217 -6.78 -2.00 4.63
CA GLY A 217 -7.43 -1.44 3.46
C GLY A 217 -6.46 -0.71 2.51
N ILE A 218 -6.97 0.22 1.71
CA ILE A 218 -6.18 1.08 0.83
C ILE A 218 -6.17 2.49 1.39
N SER A 219 -4.97 3.02 1.64
CA SER A 219 -4.77 4.32 2.27
C SER A 219 -4.03 5.30 1.37
N ILE A 220 -4.47 6.55 1.36
CA ILE A 220 -3.67 7.70 0.95
C ILE A 220 -3.08 8.30 2.23
N GLY A 221 -1.77 8.33 2.32
CA GLY A 221 -1.04 8.78 3.51
C GLY A 221 -0.49 7.64 4.37
N SER A 222 0.03 8.01 5.56
CA SER A 222 -0.17 9.30 6.24
C SER A 222 0.62 10.44 5.55
N LEU A 223 -0.03 11.60 5.48
CA LEU A 223 0.56 12.85 5.00
C LEU A 223 0.54 13.90 6.12
N GLY A 224 1.34 14.95 5.97
CA GLY A 224 1.38 16.05 6.93
C GLY A 224 2.20 15.75 8.17
N GLU A 225 3.11 14.80 8.14
CA GLU A 225 4.08 14.59 9.20
C GLU A 225 5.09 15.73 9.27
N TYR A 226 5.45 16.29 8.11
CA TYR A 226 6.38 17.40 7.95
C TYR A 226 5.68 18.60 7.31
N ALA A 227 6.22 19.81 7.55
CA ALA A 227 5.69 21.05 7.00
C ALA A 227 5.73 21.09 5.47
N ASN A 228 6.81 20.57 4.89
CA ASN A 228 7.00 20.50 3.44
C ASN A 228 6.87 19.06 2.95
N GLU A 229 5.70 18.72 2.46
CA GLU A 229 5.45 17.42 1.84
C GLU A 229 4.82 17.59 0.46
N GLU A 230 5.25 16.77 -0.50
CA GLU A 230 4.57 16.68 -1.78
C GLU A 230 3.19 16.02 -1.59
N GLY A 231 2.20 16.52 -2.32
CA GLY A 231 0.85 15.97 -2.25
C GLY A 231 0.68 14.67 -3.03
N VAL A 232 -0.52 14.10 -2.90
CA VAL A 232 -0.99 12.94 -3.68
C VAL A 232 -2.10 13.39 -4.61
N GLN A 233 -2.03 13.02 -5.89
CA GLN A 233 -3.02 13.45 -6.87
C GLN A 233 -3.27 12.46 -8.01
N ASN A 234 -4.46 12.58 -8.63
CA ASN A 234 -4.88 11.77 -9.78
C ASN A 234 -4.83 10.26 -9.44
N VAL A 235 -5.60 9.86 -8.46
CA VAL A 235 -5.68 8.48 -7.98
C VAL A 235 -7.04 7.90 -8.34
N THR A 236 -7.04 6.70 -8.90
CA THR A 236 -8.26 5.91 -9.08
C THR A 236 -8.12 4.54 -8.45
N VAL A 237 -9.07 4.19 -7.58
CA VAL A 237 -9.26 2.84 -7.05
C VAL A 237 -10.61 2.34 -7.51
N THR A 238 -10.62 1.23 -8.25
CA THR A 238 -11.86 0.73 -8.84
C THR A 238 -11.98 -0.80 -8.78
N SER A 239 -13.22 -1.29 -8.87
CA SER A 239 -13.54 -2.72 -9.06
C SER A 239 -12.82 -3.65 -8.08
N SER A 240 -12.73 -3.25 -6.82
CA SER A 240 -11.98 -3.97 -5.79
C SER A 240 -12.87 -4.37 -4.62
N THR A 241 -12.49 -5.45 -3.94
CA THR A 241 -13.22 -6.00 -2.80
C THR A 241 -12.36 -5.95 -1.55
N PHE A 242 -12.96 -5.47 -0.46
CA PHE A 242 -12.35 -5.43 0.87
C PHE A 242 -13.07 -6.45 1.77
N THR A 243 -12.31 -7.34 2.41
CA THR A 243 -12.90 -8.39 3.25
C THR A 243 -12.23 -8.42 4.61
N ARG A 244 -12.99 -8.14 5.67
CA ARG A 244 -12.50 -8.14 7.07
C ARG A 244 -11.27 -7.26 7.27
N THR A 245 -11.24 -6.13 6.60
CA THR A 245 -10.21 -5.11 6.78
C THR A 245 -10.63 -4.10 7.84
N GLN A 246 -9.66 -3.44 8.47
CA GLN A 246 -9.93 -2.34 9.39
C GLN A 246 -10.58 -1.18 8.64
N ASN A 247 -10.06 -0.81 7.48
CA ASN A 247 -10.66 0.22 6.63
C ASN A 247 -10.91 -0.33 5.22
N GLY A 248 -11.83 0.27 4.50
CA GLY A 248 -11.95 0.07 3.07
C GLY A 248 -10.99 1.02 2.35
N VAL A 249 -11.44 2.21 2.05
CA VAL A 249 -10.61 3.29 1.48
C VAL A 249 -10.46 4.42 2.48
N ARG A 250 -9.22 4.86 2.68
CA ARG A 250 -8.87 5.82 3.71
C ARG A 250 -7.98 6.95 3.17
N ILE A 251 -8.24 8.19 3.63
CA ILE A 251 -7.29 9.29 3.56
C ILE A 251 -6.91 9.62 5.00
N LYS A 252 -5.62 9.61 5.34
CA LYS A 252 -5.11 9.85 6.69
C LYS A 252 -4.02 10.91 6.69
N THR A 253 -4.18 11.94 7.54
CA THR A 253 -3.20 13.01 7.68
C THR A 253 -2.97 13.37 9.13
N TRP A 254 -1.73 13.68 9.46
CA TRP A 254 -1.38 14.16 10.80
C TRP A 254 -2.02 15.53 11.07
N ALA A 255 -2.44 15.75 12.32
CA ALA A 255 -2.96 17.04 12.78
C ALA A 255 -1.80 18.03 13.02
N ARG A 256 -1.08 18.40 11.96
CA ARG A 256 0.08 19.30 11.96
C ARG A 256 0.03 20.27 10.79
N PRO A 257 0.65 21.45 10.91
CA PRO A 257 0.84 22.33 9.75
C PRO A 257 1.62 21.62 8.64
N SER A 258 1.11 21.69 7.42
CA SER A 258 1.75 21.11 6.24
C SER A 258 1.22 21.81 4.99
N ASN A 259 2.05 21.92 3.95
CA ASN A 259 1.65 22.36 2.62
C ASN A 259 1.21 21.21 1.70
N GLY A 260 1.15 19.99 2.23
CA GLY A 260 0.69 18.79 1.52
C GLY A 260 -0.76 18.93 1.00
N PHE A 261 -1.11 18.09 0.07
CA PHE A 261 -2.47 18.05 -0.47
C PHE A 261 -2.86 16.65 -0.97
N VAL A 262 -4.17 16.41 -1.03
CA VAL A 262 -4.78 15.27 -1.73
C VAL A 262 -5.82 15.83 -2.69
N LYS A 263 -5.68 15.53 -3.99
CA LYS A 263 -6.63 16.04 -5.00
C LYS A 263 -6.92 15.06 -6.14
N ASN A 264 -8.12 15.17 -6.72
CA ASN A 264 -8.56 14.36 -7.86
C ASN A 264 -8.47 12.85 -7.57
N VAL A 265 -9.23 12.40 -6.58
CA VAL A 265 -9.25 11.01 -6.14
C VAL A 265 -10.61 10.38 -6.46
N TYR A 266 -10.59 9.19 -7.03
CA TYR A 266 -11.78 8.44 -7.41
C TYR A 266 -11.77 7.06 -6.77
N PHE A 267 -12.70 6.81 -5.86
CA PHE A 267 -13.02 5.51 -5.28
C PHE A 267 -14.33 5.03 -5.85
N ARG A 268 -14.32 4.02 -6.72
CA ARG A 268 -15.53 3.61 -7.44
C ARG A 268 -15.68 2.11 -7.61
N ASN A 269 -16.93 1.63 -7.68
CA ASN A 269 -17.25 0.21 -7.89
C ASN A 269 -16.59 -0.70 -6.86
N LEU A 270 -16.73 -0.37 -5.56
CA LEU A 270 -16.09 -1.08 -4.47
C LEU A 270 -17.09 -1.91 -3.68
N VAL A 271 -16.63 -3.08 -3.22
CA VAL A 271 -17.43 -4.00 -2.39
C VAL A 271 -16.78 -4.15 -1.02
N MET A 272 -17.54 -3.83 0.03
CA MET A 272 -17.13 -3.94 1.43
C MET A 272 -17.77 -5.16 2.08
N ARG A 273 -16.97 -6.09 2.60
CA ARG A 273 -17.44 -7.32 3.26
C ARG A 273 -16.92 -7.35 4.69
N ASN A 274 -17.79 -6.97 5.65
CA ASN A 274 -17.44 -6.93 7.06
C ASN A 274 -16.20 -6.07 7.33
N VAL A 275 -16.19 -4.87 6.78
CA VAL A 275 -15.12 -3.88 6.96
C VAL A 275 -15.44 -3.02 8.19
N GLN A 276 -14.44 -2.67 9.00
CA GLN A 276 -14.70 -1.87 10.20
C GLN A 276 -15.06 -0.42 9.83
N ASN A 277 -14.27 0.25 8.99
CA ASN A 277 -14.52 1.60 8.50
C ASN A 277 -14.51 1.61 6.96
N PRO A 278 -15.63 1.34 6.28
CA PRO A 278 -15.66 1.23 4.82
C PRO A 278 -15.13 2.46 4.07
N VAL A 279 -15.48 3.65 4.53
CA VAL A 279 -15.01 4.93 3.95
C VAL A 279 -14.60 5.85 5.09
N ILE A 280 -13.36 6.34 5.04
CA ILE A 280 -12.85 7.24 6.09
C ILE A 280 -11.89 8.29 5.53
N ILE A 281 -12.13 9.54 5.90
CA ILE A 281 -11.14 10.63 5.91
C ILE A 281 -10.85 10.93 7.37
N ASP A 282 -9.57 10.88 7.75
CA ASP A 282 -9.07 11.10 9.11
C ASP A 282 -7.91 12.10 9.08
N GLN A 283 -8.20 13.34 9.42
CA GLN A 283 -7.19 14.41 9.51
C GLN A 283 -6.69 14.68 10.93
N ASP A 284 -7.06 13.80 11.86
CA ASP A 284 -6.53 13.75 13.22
C ASP A 284 -5.74 12.45 13.47
N TYR A 285 -5.09 11.93 12.41
CA TYR A 285 -4.41 10.64 12.46
C TYR A 285 -3.35 10.58 13.55
N CYS A 286 -3.49 9.58 14.42
CA CYS A 286 -2.56 9.30 15.53
C CYS A 286 -2.56 7.80 15.84
N PRO A 287 -1.70 6.99 15.17
CA PRO A 287 -1.81 5.53 15.17
C PRO A 287 -1.64 4.88 16.54
N ASN A 288 -0.93 5.52 17.47
CA ASN A 288 -0.65 4.96 18.79
C ASN A 288 -1.49 5.58 19.91
N GLY A 289 -2.31 6.58 19.61
CA GLY A 289 -3.10 7.32 20.60
C GLY A 289 -2.27 8.01 21.71
N LYS A 290 -0.94 8.11 21.53
CA LYS A 290 -0.01 8.73 22.48
C LYS A 290 0.82 9.79 21.78
N GLY A 291 0.98 10.95 22.42
CA GLY A 291 1.74 12.06 21.85
C GLY A 291 1.10 12.61 20.57
N CYS A 292 -0.22 12.50 20.44
CA CYS A 292 -0.93 12.99 19.27
C CYS A 292 -0.72 14.51 19.11
N PRO A 293 -0.51 15.00 17.90
CA PRO A 293 -0.52 16.42 17.64
C PRO A 293 -1.88 17.02 18.04
N ASN A 294 -1.86 18.22 18.60
CA ASN A 294 -3.08 18.95 19.03
C ASN A 294 -3.38 20.17 18.14
N GLN A 295 -2.85 20.17 16.92
CA GLN A 295 -3.03 21.21 15.92
C GLN A 295 -4.01 20.75 14.85
N SER A 296 -4.40 21.64 13.94
CA SER A 296 -5.17 21.27 12.75
C SER A 296 -4.25 20.81 11.63
N SER A 297 -4.68 19.80 10.87
CA SER A 297 -3.95 19.37 9.68
C SER A 297 -3.90 20.48 8.62
N GLY A 298 -2.69 20.79 8.14
CA GLY A 298 -2.48 21.72 7.03
C GLY A 298 -2.73 21.09 5.65
N VAL A 299 -2.89 19.77 5.59
CA VAL A 299 -3.08 19.05 4.31
C VAL A 299 -4.44 19.40 3.70
N LYS A 300 -4.43 19.91 2.47
CA LYS A 300 -5.65 20.30 1.73
C LYS A 300 -6.22 19.10 0.98
N ILE A 301 -7.45 18.71 1.28
CA ILE A 301 -8.17 17.62 0.60
C ILE A 301 -9.24 18.20 -0.32
N SER A 302 -9.17 17.87 -1.62
CA SER A 302 -10.14 18.39 -2.60
C SER A 302 -10.44 17.44 -3.75
N GLY A 303 -11.67 17.47 -4.27
CA GLY A 303 -12.04 16.68 -5.45
C GLY A 303 -11.97 15.18 -5.22
N VAL A 304 -12.59 14.68 -4.14
CA VAL A 304 -12.66 13.25 -3.82
C VAL A 304 -14.02 12.70 -4.15
N THR A 305 -14.09 11.73 -5.04
CA THR A 305 -15.32 11.09 -5.48
C THR A 305 -15.42 9.66 -4.97
N TYR A 306 -16.49 9.38 -4.27
CA TYR A 306 -16.90 8.04 -3.85
C TYR A 306 -18.14 7.64 -4.65
N SER A 307 -18.06 6.59 -5.46
CA SER A 307 -19.20 6.20 -6.29
C SER A 307 -19.38 4.68 -6.40
N ASN A 308 -20.62 4.23 -6.38
CA ASN A 308 -20.98 2.81 -6.49
C ASN A 308 -20.24 1.95 -5.44
N ILE A 309 -20.30 2.36 -4.16
CA ILE A 309 -19.71 1.63 -3.04
C ILE A 309 -20.82 0.93 -2.27
N LYS A 310 -20.70 -0.38 -2.11
CA LYS A 310 -21.73 -1.20 -1.44
C LYS A 310 -21.14 -2.23 -0.50
N GLY A 311 -21.94 -2.66 0.47
CA GLY A 311 -21.58 -3.78 1.33
C GLY A 311 -21.88 -3.56 2.80
N THR A 312 -21.03 -4.12 3.67
CA THR A 312 -21.27 -4.18 5.11
C THR A 312 -20.11 -3.64 5.93
N SER A 313 -20.47 -2.88 6.95
CA SER A 313 -19.61 -2.48 8.08
C SER A 313 -19.86 -3.40 9.27
N ILE A 314 -18.82 -3.61 10.09
CA ILE A 314 -18.94 -4.26 11.42
C ILE A 314 -19.06 -3.24 12.55
N THR A 315 -19.01 -1.95 12.23
CA THR A 315 -19.24 -0.84 13.17
C THR A 315 -20.47 -0.02 12.75
N PRO A 316 -21.14 0.65 13.67
CA PRO A 316 -22.33 1.46 13.35
C PRO A 316 -22.05 2.57 12.34
N ILE A 317 -20.88 3.24 12.41
CA ILE A 317 -20.48 4.30 11.48
C ILE A 317 -19.78 3.69 10.28
N ALA A 318 -20.46 3.66 9.13
CA ALA A 318 -19.89 3.07 7.90
C ALA A 318 -19.18 4.11 7.02
N MET A 319 -19.42 5.40 7.24
CA MET A 319 -18.74 6.49 6.56
C MET A 319 -18.35 7.57 7.57
N ARG A 320 -17.07 7.93 7.60
CA ARG A 320 -16.52 8.98 8.44
C ARG A 320 -15.74 9.97 7.58
N LEU A 321 -16.14 11.22 7.57
CA LEU A 321 -15.46 12.32 6.89
C LEU A 321 -15.02 13.34 7.95
N GLU A 322 -13.87 13.15 8.56
CA GLU A 322 -13.34 13.99 9.62
C GLU A 322 -12.21 14.86 9.05
N CYS A 323 -12.59 16.05 8.61
CA CYS A 323 -11.72 17.00 7.96
C CYS A 323 -11.20 18.06 8.94
N SER A 324 -10.07 18.66 8.59
CA SER A 324 -9.37 19.69 9.37
C SER A 324 -10.25 20.94 9.57
N GLY A 325 -10.15 21.55 10.75
CA GLY A 325 -10.80 22.81 11.05
C GLY A 325 -10.18 24.01 10.32
N SER A 326 -8.88 23.95 10.00
CA SER A 326 -8.19 25.02 9.27
C SER A 326 -8.30 24.87 7.74
N HIS A 327 -8.46 23.64 7.26
CA HIS A 327 -8.57 23.34 5.82
C HIS A 327 -9.67 22.30 5.60
N HIS A 328 -10.89 22.78 5.42
CA HIS A 328 -12.05 21.93 5.15
C HIS A 328 -11.84 21.11 3.88
N CYS A 329 -12.33 19.87 3.87
CA CYS A 329 -12.36 19.11 2.62
C CYS A 329 -13.39 19.71 1.66
N THR A 330 -13.00 19.87 0.40
CA THR A 330 -13.88 20.50 -0.61
C THR A 330 -14.06 19.61 -1.84
N GLY A 331 -15.18 19.79 -2.53
CA GLY A 331 -15.47 19.02 -3.75
C GLY A 331 -15.63 17.53 -3.49
N ILE A 332 -16.13 17.13 -2.32
CA ILE A 332 -16.47 15.74 -2.02
C ILE A 332 -17.72 15.37 -2.84
N THR A 333 -17.64 14.29 -3.57
CA THR A 333 -18.79 13.78 -4.34
C THR A 333 -19.13 12.37 -3.87
N LEU A 334 -20.37 12.16 -3.46
CA LEU A 334 -20.91 10.88 -3.04
C LEU A 334 -22.00 10.45 -4.03
N LYS A 335 -21.86 9.27 -4.64
CA LYS A 335 -22.85 8.78 -5.61
C LYS A 335 -23.11 7.29 -5.43
N ASN A 336 -24.36 6.90 -5.22
CA ASN A 336 -24.77 5.50 -5.09
C ASN A 336 -23.95 4.77 -4.01
N ILE A 337 -24.03 5.22 -2.77
CA ILE A 337 -23.43 4.59 -1.60
C ILE A 337 -24.48 3.72 -0.90
N ASN A 338 -24.18 2.43 -0.70
CA ASN A 338 -25.06 1.49 -0.03
C ASN A 338 -24.26 0.64 0.96
N LEU A 339 -23.99 1.20 2.13
CA LEU A 339 -23.24 0.59 3.21
C LEU A 339 -24.16 0.31 4.41
N LYS A 340 -24.26 -0.92 4.85
CA LYS A 340 -25.08 -1.34 5.97
C LYS A 340 -24.20 -1.74 7.15
N TYR A 341 -24.69 -1.49 8.37
CA TYR A 341 -24.09 -2.03 9.58
C TYR A 341 -24.63 -3.46 9.80
N MET A 342 -23.81 -4.45 9.48
CA MET A 342 -24.24 -5.84 9.48
C MET A 342 -25.55 -6.02 8.66
N ARG A 343 -26.68 -6.24 9.30
CA ARG A 343 -28.03 -6.35 8.69
C ARG A 343 -28.93 -5.14 9.00
N ARG A 344 -28.39 -4.09 9.65
CA ARG A 344 -29.12 -2.90 10.10
C ARG A 344 -28.72 -1.65 9.30
N SER A 345 -29.42 -0.56 9.52
CA SER A 345 -29.00 0.75 9.02
C SER A 345 -27.67 1.15 9.66
N SER A 346 -26.80 1.72 8.87
CA SER A 346 -25.55 2.33 9.33
C SER A 346 -25.75 3.82 9.58
N ALA A 347 -24.79 4.41 10.29
CA ALA A 347 -24.66 5.86 10.48
C ALA A 347 -23.47 6.41 9.68
N SER A 348 -23.46 7.72 9.49
CA SER A 348 -22.31 8.47 9.01
C SER A 348 -21.91 9.55 10.02
N TYR A 349 -20.63 9.88 10.02
CA TYR A 349 -20.07 11.00 10.76
C TYR A 349 -19.39 11.95 9.77
N CYS A 350 -19.61 13.25 9.96
CA CYS A 350 -19.07 14.24 9.05
C CYS A 350 -18.73 15.52 9.82
N LYS A 351 -17.52 16.06 9.57
CA LYS A 351 -17.02 17.30 10.16
C LYS A 351 -16.17 18.05 9.12
N ASN A 352 -16.45 19.32 8.91
CA ASN A 352 -15.69 20.22 8.01
C ASN A 352 -15.51 19.69 6.57
N ALA A 353 -16.48 18.96 6.04
CA ALA A 353 -16.48 18.47 4.67
C ALA A 353 -17.59 19.11 3.86
N HIS A 354 -17.27 19.53 2.62
CA HIS A 354 -18.19 20.19 1.71
C HIS A 354 -18.24 19.47 0.36
N GLY A 355 -19.43 19.29 -0.17
CA GLY A 355 -19.59 18.59 -1.44
C GLY A 355 -21.03 18.35 -1.84
N ARG A 356 -21.26 17.27 -2.57
CA ARG A 356 -22.58 16.89 -3.08
C ARG A 356 -22.82 15.39 -2.98
N ALA A 357 -24.09 15.01 -2.82
CA ALA A 357 -24.50 13.61 -2.83
C ALA A 357 -25.63 13.40 -3.83
N SER A 358 -25.69 12.23 -4.45
CA SER A 358 -26.72 11.87 -5.41
C SER A 358 -26.95 10.35 -5.47
N GLY A 359 -28.15 9.97 -5.92
CA GLY A 359 -28.56 8.58 -6.05
C GLY A 359 -28.83 7.92 -4.69
N VAL A 360 -28.65 6.60 -4.61
CA VAL A 360 -28.89 5.86 -3.37
C VAL A 360 -27.84 6.24 -2.32
N MET A 361 -28.31 6.66 -1.13
CA MET A 361 -27.43 7.02 -0.01
C MET A 361 -27.84 6.25 1.24
N ILE A 362 -27.02 5.30 1.64
CA ILE A 362 -27.06 4.57 2.91
C ILE A 362 -25.64 4.56 3.47
N PRO A 363 -25.35 5.19 4.61
CA PRO A 363 -26.27 5.86 5.56
C PRO A 363 -26.90 7.17 5.02
N ARG A 364 -28.13 7.46 5.50
CA ARG A 364 -28.89 8.66 5.10
C ARG A 364 -28.50 9.92 5.86
N ASN A 365 -27.81 9.81 6.98
CA ASN A 365 -27.60 10.90 7.97
C ASN A 365 -26.45 11.87 7.62
N LEU A 366 -26.00 11.90 6.38
CA LEU A 366 -25.30 13.08 5.89
C LEU A 366 -26.39 14.16 5.70
N ALA A 367 -26.29 15.29 6.41
CA ALA A 367 -27.27 16.36 6.31
C ALA A 367 -27.41 16.81 4.84
N LEU A 368 -28.45 16.32 4.19
CA LEU A 368 -28.83 16.67 2.83
C LEU A 368 -29.87 17.78 2.91
N GLU A 369 -29.45 19.03 2.97
CA GLU A 369 -30.29 20.12 2.48
C GLU A 369 -29.89 20.36 1.03
N SER A 370 -30.82 20.10 0.11
CA SER A 370 -30.72 20.43 -1.31
C SER A 370 -29.40 20.05 -1.99
N SER A 371 -29.16 18.76 -2.33
CA SER A 371 -28.01 18.26 -3.13
C SER A 371 -26.59 18.65 -2.66
N GLU A 372 -26.43 19.49 -1.66
CA GLU A 372 -25.17 19.89 -1.08
C GLU A 372 -24.90 19.14 0.23
N VAL A 373 -23.71 18.56 0.38
CA VAL A 373 -23.20 18.04 1.65
C VAL A 373 -22.46 19.17 2.34
N LYS A 374 -23.07 19.72 3.38
CA LYS A 374 -22.41 20.65 4.31
C LYS A 374 -22.41 20.00 5.68
N CYS A 375 -21.26 19.64 6.15
CA CYS A 375 -21.10 19.14 7.51
C CYS A 375 -20.69 20.32 8.40
N GLY A 376 -21.66 20.95 9.02
CA GLY A 376 -21.43 21.94 10.07
C GLY A 376 -21.41 21.28 11.45
N GLU A 377 -20.97 22.03 12.45
CA GLU A 377 -20.95 21.67 13.88
C GLU A 377 -22.37 21.55 14.47
N LEU A 378 -23.21 20.68 14.03
CA LEU A 378 -24.51 20.46 14.66
C LEU A 378 -24.92 18.99 14.50
N PHE A 379 -24.65 18.23 15.52
CA PHE A 379 -25.57 17.47 16.35
C PHE A 379 -24.71 16.76 17.40
N GLY A 380 -24.70 17.36 18.59
CA GLY A 380 -24.18 16.73 19.79
C GLY A 380 -24.89 15.40 20.02
N VAL A 381 -24.25 14.33 19.68
CA VAL A 381 -24.41 13.09 20.39
C VAL A 381 -23.46 13.22 21.58
N ASN A 382 -24.00 13.46 22.77
CA ASN A 382 -23.28 13.33 24.02
C ASN A 382 -22.63 11.95 24.04
N GLY A 383 -21.39 11.88 23.59
CA GLY A 383 -20.56 10.71 23.74
C GLY A 383 -19.97 10.75 25.14
N ASN A 384 -20.61 10.08 26.08
CA ASN A 384 -19.95 9.67 27.31
C ASN A 384 -18.65 8.96 26.93
N LYS A 385 -17.54 9.59 27.26
CA LYS A 385 -16.24 8.93 27.34
C LYS A 385 -16.35 7.95 28.50
N GLU A 386 -16.60 6.71 28.23
CA GLU A 386 -16.27 5.66 29.17
C GLU A 386 -14.76 5.48 29.20
N LYS A 387 -14.26 5.53 30.43
CA LYS A 387 -12.85 5.44 30.84
C LYS A 387 -12.25 4.07 30.54
#